data_81b1c588166d37cbd02f3cffda04e634
#
_entry.id   81b1c588166d37cbd02f3cffda04e634
#
_cell.length_a   1.000
_cell.length_b   1.000
_cell.length_c   1.000
_cell.angle_alpha   90.00
_cell.angle_beta   90.00
_cell.angle_gamma   90.00
#
_symmetry.space_group_name_H-M   'P 1'
#
loop_
_entity.id
_entity.type
_entity.pdbx_description
1 polymer ?
#
loop_
_entity_poly.entity_id
_entity_poly.type
_entity_poly.pdbx_seq_one_letter_code
_entity_poly.pdbx_strand_id
1 'polypeptide(L)' 'MNILITGVCGFIGFSLAEELMKTKNTIIGVDNINNYYSKKLKKKRLSILKKKKNFKFILADINNYKKLVKETKKI' A
#
# COMPACT_ATOMS: atom_id res chain seq x y z
N MET A 1 9.62 -9.52 8.23
CA MET A 1 10.28 -8.54 7.34
C MET A 1 9.30 -7.42 7.02
N ASN A 2 9.79 -6.20 7.01
CA ASN A 2 8.96 -5.05 6.59
C ASN A 2 9.20 -4.77 5.11
N ILE A 3 8.14 -4.76 4.33
CA ILE A 3 8.22 -4.64 2.87
C ILE A 3 7.38 -3.44 2.43
N LEU A 4 7.99 -2.53 1.68
CA LEU A 4 7.31 -1.37 1.11
C LEU A 4 6.84 -1.71 -0.31
N ILE A 5 5.58 -1.47 -0.60
CA ILE A 5 5.01 -1.67 -1.94
C ILE A 5 4.38 -0.37 -2.40
N THR A 6 4.91 0.21 -3.47
CA THR A 6 4.31 1.38 -4.11
C THR A 6 3.25 0.92 -5.11
N GLY A 7 2.22 1.73 -5.32
CA GLY A 7 1.11 1.36 -6.19
C GLY A 7 0.31 0.19 -5.65
N VAL A 8 0.17 0.10 -4.33
CA VAL A 8 -0.42 -1.07 -3.65
C VAL A 8 -1.88 -1.30 -3.99
N CYS A 9 -2.60 -0.27 -4.43
CA CYS A 9 -4.00 -0.40 -4.84
C CYS A 9 -4.15 -0.74 -6.33
N GLY A 10 -3.05 -0.81 -7.08
CA GLY A 10 -3.04 -1.28 -8.44
C GLY A 10 -3.13 -2.81 -8.48
N PHE A 11 -3.36 -3.37 -9.68
CA PHE A 11 -3.56 -4.80 -9.83
C PHE A 11 -2.37 -5.63 -9.33
N ILE A 12 -1.17 -5.28 -9.80
CA ILE A 12 0.04 -6.04 -9.45
C ILE A 12 0.40 -5.83 -7.98
N GLY A 13 0.41 -4.57 -7.52
CA GLY A 13 0.76 -4.25 -6.14
C GLY A 13 -0.17 -4.89 -5.13
N PHE A 14 -1.46 -4.88 -5.41
CA PHE A 14 -2.46 -5.50 -4.55
C PHE A 14 -2.25 -7.02 -4.45
N SER A 15 -2.06 -7.69 -5.59
CA SER A 15 -1.84 -9.13 -5.60
C SER A 15 -0.57 -9.53 -4.88
N LEU A 16 0.50 -8.74 -5.07
CA LEU A 16 1.77 -8.99 -4.38
C LEU A 16 1.61 -8.81 -2.88
N ALA A 17 0.92 -7.76 -2.44
CA ALA A 17 0.68 -7.52 -1.02
C ALA A 17 -0.07 -8.68 -0.39
N GLU A 18 -1.12 -9.18 -1.04
CA GLU A 18 -1.89 -10.31 -0.53
C GLU A 18 -1.02 -11.55 -0.34
N GLU A 19 -0.17 -11.85 -1.33
CA GLU A 19 0.72 -13.01 -1.23
C GLU A 19 1.73 -12.88 -0.10
N LEU A 20 2.36 -11.72 0.01
CA LEU A 20 3.39 -11.50 1.03
C LEU A 20 2.82 -11.47 2.45
N MET A 21 1.55 -11.06 2.60
CA MET A 21 0.91 -11.02 3.92
C MET A 21 0.50 -12.40 4.43
N LYS A 22 0.55 -13.42 3.60
CA LYS A 22 0.29 -14.80 4.03
C LYS A 22 1.39 -15.34 4.94
N THR A 23 2.54 -14.70 4.94
CA THR A 23 3.66 -15.05 5.81
C THR A 23 3.86 -13.94 6.85
N LYS A 24 4.93 -14.01 7.64
CA LYS A 24 5.18 -13.07 8.76
C LYS A 24 5.72 -11.72 8.30
N ASN A 25 5.30 -11.23 7.15
CA ASN A 25 5.72 -9.92 6.66
C ASN A 25 4.76 -8.82 7.06
N THR A 26 5.30 -7.65 7.36
CA THR A 26 4.52 -6.42 7.49
C THR A 26 4.63 -5.66 6.20
N ILE A 27 3.49 -5.32 5.61
CA ILE A 27 3.45 -4.61 4.34
C ILE A 27 3.11 -3.14 4.59
N ILE A 28 3.96 -2.26 4.09
CA ILE A 28 3.70 -0.83 4.07
C ILE A 28 3.31 -0.49 2.63
N GLY A 29 2.02 -0.24 2.41
CA GLY A 29 1.50 0.05 1.08
C GLY A 29 1.40 1.53 0.83
N VAL A 30 1.85 1.98 -0.34
CA VAL A 30 1.80 3.37 -0.75
C VAL A 30 0.99 3.49 -2.03
N ASP A 31 0.04 4.43 -2.06
CA ASP A 31 -0.71 4.74 -3.27
C ASP A 31 -1.28 6.14 -3.14
N ASN A 32 -1.48 6.81 -4.25
CA ASN A 32 -2.09 8.13 -4.26
C ASN A 32 -3.58 8.11 -4.56
N ILE A 33 -4.13 6.95 -4.84
CA ILE A 33 -5.54 6.74 -5.18
C ILE A 33 -6.01 7.71 -6.28
N ASN A 34 -5.19 7.86 -7.31
CA ASN A 34 -5.51 8.78 -8.39
C ASN A 34 -6.59 8.23 -9.33
N ASN A 35 -7.06 9.07 -10.24
CA ASN A 35 -8.15 8.73 -11.17
C ASN A 35 -7.69 8.02 -12.44
N TYR A 36 -6.48 7.51 -12.47
CA TYR A 36 -5.94 6.84 -13.64
C TYR A 36 -6.73 5.60 -14.01
N TYR A 37 -7.18 4.90 -12.98
CA TYR A 37 -8.14 3.80 -13.11
C TYR A 37 -9.42 4.18 -12.42
N SER A 38 -10.27 3.21 -12.21
CA SER A 38 -11.41 3.37 -11.34
C SER A 38 -10.93 3.62 -9.91
N LYS A 39 -11.14 4.82 -9.41
CA LYS A 39 -10.87 5.20 -8.03
C LYS A 39 -11.64 4.30 -7.07
N LYS A 40 -12.84 3.92 -7.45
CA LYS A 40 -13.70 3.03 -6.68
C LYS A 40 -13.07 1.65 -6.53
N LEU A 41 -12.46 1.13 -7.59
CA LEU A 41 -11.79 -0.17 -7.54
C LEU A 41 -10.58 -0.13 -6.62
N LYS A 42 -9.79 0.94 -6.69
CA LYS A 42 -8.63 1.11 -5.81
C LYS A 42 -9.04 1.19 -4.34
N LYS A 43 -10.11 1.91 -4.04
CA LYS A 43 -10.63 2.00 -2.67
C LYS A 43 -11.13 0.66 -2.15
N LYS A 44 -11.73 -0.15 -3.01
CA LYS A 44 -12.17 -1.49 -2.66
C LYS A 44 -10.99 -2.40 -2.31
N ARG A 45 -9.94 -2.35 -3.12
CA ARG A 45 -8.71 -3.12 -2.86
C ARG A 45 -8.07 -2.69 -1.55
N LEU A 46 -7.99 -1.39 -1.31
CA LEU A 46 -7.44 -0.86 -0.06
C LEU A 46 -8.24 -1.35 1.15
N SER A 47 -9.57 -1.37 1.04
CA SER A 47 -10.43 -1.87 2.10
C SER A 47 -10.12 -3.32 2.45
N ILE A 48 -9.85 -4.14 1.45
CA ILE A 48 -9.48 -5.54 1.66
C ILE A 48 -8.14 -5.65 2.40
N LEU A 49 -7.14 -4.88 1.98
CA LEU A 49 -5.83 -4.90 2.60
C LEU A 49 -5.85 -4.40 4.04
N LYS A 50 -6.63 -3.35 4.32
CA LYS A 50 -6.72 -2.77 5.66
C LYS A 50 -7.31 -3.70 6.70
N LYS A 51 -7.98 -4.76 6.29
CA LYS A 51 -8.51 -5.78 7.21
C LYS A 51 -7.41 -6.65 7.82
N LYS A 52 -6.22 -6.63 7.24
CA LYS A 52 -5.09 -7.42 7.73
C LYS A 52 -4.33 -6.65 8.80
N LYS A 53 -3.93 -7.34 9.88
CA LYS A 53 -3.20 -6.72 10.99
C LYS A 53 -1.81 -6.26 10.60
N ASN A 54 -1.21 -6.92 9.64
CA ASN A 54 0.16 -6.67 9.19
C ASN A 54 0.23 -5.76 7.96
N PHE A 55 -0.78 -4.92 7.76
CA PHE A 55 -0.81 -3.96 6.66
C PHE A 55 -0.90 -2.53 7.20
N LYS A 56 -0.06 -1.64 6.67
CA LYS A 56 -0.10 -0.21 6.94
C LYS A 56 -0.17 0.55 5.63
N PHE A 57 -0.98 1.60 5.59
CA PHE A 57 -1.19 2.36 4.37
C PHE A 57 -0.68 3.79 4.50
N ILE A 58 0.01 4.27 3.46
CA ILE A 58 0.45 5.65 3.34
C ILE A 58 -0.18 6.23 2.07
N LEU A 59 -1.00 7.26 2.22
CA LEU A 59 -1.57 7.99 1.09
C LEU A 59 -0.55 9.02 0.63
N ALA A 60 0.14 8.73 -0.46
CA ALA A 60 1.17 9.63 -0.99
C ALA A 60 1.46 9.30 -2.44
N ASP A 61 1.90 10.32 -3.18
CA ASP A 61 2.50 10.14 -4.49
C ASP A 61 3.95 9.70 -4.29
N ILE A 62 4.44 8.78 -5.11
CA ILE A 62 5.82 8.32 -5.02
C ILE A 62 6.82 9.46 -5.29
N ASN A 63 6.37 10.53 -5.95
CA ASN A 63 7.18 11.72 -6.17
C ASN A 63 7.31 12.59 -4.92
N ASN A 64 6.51 12.33 -3.89
CA ASN A 64 6.61 13.06 -2.64
C ASN A 64 7.59 12.36 -1.70
N TYR A 65 8.86 12.48 -2.02
CA TYR A 65 9.94 11.82 -1.31
C TYR A 65 9.97 12.18 0.18
N LYS A 66 9.81 13.45 0.50
CA LYS A 66 9.87 13.92 1.89
C LYS A 66 8.81 13.26 2.76
N LYS A 67 7.58 13.14 2.24
CA LYS A 67 6.50 12.48 2.97
C LYS A 67 6.77 11.00 3.16
N LEU A 68 7.26 10.33 2.12
CA LEU A 68 7.56 8.90 2.18
C LEU A 68 8.64 8.60 3.22
N VAL A 69 9.72 9.38 3.23
CA VAL A 69 10.79 9.22 4.21
C VAL A 69 10.27 9.43 5.63
N LYS A 70 9.50 10.49 5.84
CA LYS A 70 8.94 10.82 7.16
C LYS A 70 8.03 9.71 7.67
N GLU A 71 7.13 9.22 6.83
CA GLU A 71 6.17 8.19 7.23
C GLU A 71 6.82 6.83 7.45
N THR A 72 7.81 6.47 6.62
CA THR A 72 8.48 5.18 6.77
C THR A 72 9.40 5.14 8.00
N LYS A 73 9.93 6.27 8.44
CA LYS A 73 10.73 6.33 9.67
C LYS A 73 9.94 6.00 10.94
N LYS A 74 8.62 6.13 10.89
CA LYS A 74 7.76 5.83 12.03
C LYS A 74 7.50 4.33 12.20
N ILE A 75 7.92 3.54 11.23
CA ILE A 75 7.69 2.09 11.19
C ILE A 75 9.00 1.31 11.51
#